data_73b9c018a69893dad48a1f4b8ae7a918
#
_entry.id   73b9c018a69893dad48a1f4b8ae7a918
#
_cell.length_a   1.000
_cell.length_b   1.000
_cell.length_c   1.000
_cell.angle_alpha   90.00
_cell.angle_beta   90.00
_cell.angle_gamma   90.00
#
_symmetry.space_group_name_H-M   'P 1'
#
loop_
_entity.id
_entity.type
_entity.pdbx_description
1 polymer ?
#
loop_
_entity_poly.entity_id
_entity_poly.type
_entity_poly.pdbx_seq_one_letter_code
_entity_poly.pdbx_strand_id
1 'polypeptide(L)'
;MGLNPVQVSQMKLAFCLFNYFPFGGLQRDFMRIAHECLRRGHSIDVYTMKWDGPRDPLLPVTLIQPNGWQNHTRRDSFVSQLQPYLAQQPYDLVVGFNKMPGLDVYYAADTCFQAKARAQHGAWYRLLPRYRHLVACEKAVFAASMKTEILLISKNQQHDFMHYYQTPAQRFHLLPPGISKDRIAPVDADIMRVALRQKFQIEKNEFLLLLIGSGF
;
A
#
# COMPACT_ATOMS: atom_id res chain seq x y z
N MET A 1 -31.53 17.20 3.36
CA MET A 1 -31.01 16.91 4.71
C MET A 1 -29.48 16.86 4.57
N GLY A 2 -28.80 17.92 5.00
CA GLY A 2 -27.34 17.99 4.98
C GLY A 2 -26.80 17.11 6.08
N LEU A 3 -26.00 16.12 5.71
CA LEU A 3 -25.19 15.37 6.66
C LEU A 3 -24.22 16.39 7.28
N ASN A 4 -24.36 16.65 8.58
CA ASN A 4 -23.38 17.41 9.33
C ASN A 4 -22.02 16.67 9.14
N PRO A 5 -20.96 17.37 8.73
CA PRO A 5 -19.64 16.75 8.68
C PRO A 5 -19.31 16.32 10.12
N VAL A 6 -19.07 15.02 10.30
CA VAL A 6 -18.50 14.51 11.54
C VAL A 6 -17.22 15.30 11.77
N GLN A 7 -17.20 16.09 12.84
CA GLN A 7 -16.03 16.88 13.25
C GLN A 7 -14.98 15.87 13.73
N VAL A 8 -14.16 15.37 12.80
CA VAL A 8 -13.04 14.50 13.10
C VAL A 8 -11.97 15.36 13.77
N SER A 9 -11.60 15.02 14.99
CA SER A 9 -10.49 15.69 15.68
C SER A 9 -9.22 15.62 14.82
N GLN A 10 -8.46 16.71 14.80
CA GLN A 10 -7.17 16.74 14.13
C GLN A 10 -6.26 15.67 14.74
N MET A 11 -5.67 14.81 13.91
CA MET A 11 -4.76 13.75 14.31
C MET A 11 -3.38 13.97 13.73
N LYS A 12 -2.35 13.48 14.42
CA LYS A 12 -0.98 13.39 13.97
C LYS A 12 -0.68 11.95 13.57
N LEU A 13 -0.38 11.71 12.29
CA LEU A 13 -0.22 10.39 11.69
C LEU A 13 1.23 10.13 11.31
N ALA A 14 1.75 8.93 11.62
CA ALA A 14 3.02 8.45 11.08
C ALA A 14 2.74 7.53 9.89
N PHE A 15 3.20 7.90 8.69
CA PHE A 15 3.07 7.07 7.48
C PHE A 15 4.39 6.36 7.18
N CYS A 16 4.36 5.03 7.15
CA CYS A 16 5.54 4.18 7.01
C CYS A 16 5.48 3.37 5.72
N LEU A 17 6.48 3.53 4.86
CA LEU A 17 6.65 2.72 3.65
C LEU A 17 8.13 2.44 3.40
N PHE A 18 8.46 1.31 2.72
CA PHE A 18 9.88 0.99 2.47
C PHE A 18 10.49 1.90 1.41
N ASN A 19 9.82 2.07 0.27
CA ASN A 19 10.34 2.89 -0.82
C ASN A 19 9.21 3.67 -1.49
N TYR A 20 9.47 4.93 -1.80
CA TYR A 20 8.61 5.74 -2.65
C TYR A 20 9.23 5.95 -4.02
N PHE A 21 8.43 5.80 -5.08
CA PHE A 21 8.73 6.15 -6.47
C PHE A 21 7.43 6.49 -7.20
N PRO A 22 7.40 7.45 -8.14
CA PRO A 22 6.16 8.08 -8.60
C PRO A 22 5.23 7.18 -9.44
N PHE A 23 5.72 6.05 -9.96
CA PHE A 23 4.96 5.22 -10.91
C PHE A 23 4.35 3.94 -10.31
N GLY A 24 4.55 3.67 -9.03
CA GLY A 24 4.01 2.50 -8.34
C GLY A 24 2.53 2.64 -8.00
N GLY A 25 1.77 1.53 -8.07
CA GLY A 25 0.37 1.50 -7.66
C GLY A 25 0.20 1.86 -6.17
N LEU A 26 0.95 1.18 -5.30
CA LEU A 26 0.97 1.44 -3.86
C LEU A 26 1.33 2.90 -3.55
N GLN A 27 2.36 3.45 -4.23
CA GLN A 27 2.84 4.81 -4.00
C GLN A 27 1.83 5.87 -4.43
N ARG A 28 1.06 5.62 -5.47
CA ARG A 28 -0.05 6.50 -5.88
C ARG A 28 -1.17 6.50 -4.84
N ASP A 29 -1.52 5.32 -4.33
CA ASP A 29 -2.54 5.22 -3.29
C ASP A 29 -2.06 5.84 -1.98
N PHE A 30 -0.78 5.65 -1.62
CA PHE A 30 -0.14 6.34 -0.52
C PHE A 30 -0.31 7.85 -0.62
N MET A 31 0.05 8.47 -1.75
CA MET A 31 -0.07 9.91 -1.96
C MET A 31 -1.53 10.39 -1.89
N ARG A 32 -2.47 9.62 -2.46
CA ARG A 32 -3.90 9.95 -2.38
C ARG A 32 -4.44 9.93 -0.96
N ILE A 33 -4.08 8.90 -0.19
CA ILE A 33 -4.49 8.77 1.21
C ILE A 33 -3.86 9.90 2.03
N ALA A 34 -2.56 10.19 1.81
CA ALA A 34 -1.87 11.29 2.48
C ALA A 34 -2.55 12.65 2.20
N HIS A 35 -2.78 12.98 0.93
CA HIS A 35 -3.44 14.25 0.57
C HIS A 35 -4.87 14.33 1.12
N GLU A 36 -5.62 13.23 1.14
CA GLU A 36 -6.97 13.23 1.71
C GLU A 36 -6.94 13.45 3.24
N CYS A 37 -5.98 12.87 3.94
CA CYS A 37 -5.78 13.11 5.37
C CYS A 37 -5.39 14.58 5.64
N LEU A 38 -4.46 15.14 4.86
CA LEU A 38 -4.10 16.57 4.95
C LEU A 38 -5.30 17.48 4.68
N ARG A 39 -6.10 17.17 3.64
CA ARG A 39 -7.32 17.93 3.31
C ARG A 39 -8.35 17.91 4.44
N ARG A 40 -8.37 16.85 5.24
CA ARG A 40 -9.23 16.72 6.44
C ARG A 40 -8.64 17.38 7.69
N GLY A 41 -7.49 18.01 7.58
CA GLY A 41 -6.83 18.74 8.67
C GLY A 41 -5.91 17.91 9.55
N HIS A 42 -5.61 16.65 9.18
CA HIS A 42 -4.61 15.84 9.88
C HIS A 42 -3.18 16.26 9.48
N SER A 43 -2.22 16.06 10.37
CA SER A 43 -0.80 16.20 10.07
C SER A 43 -0.15 14.84 9.84
N ILE A 44 0.85 14.77 8.94
CA ILE A 44 1.49 13.52 8.55
C ILE A 44 3.00 13.70 8.56
N ASP A 45 3.71 12.79 9.24
CA ASP A 45 5.15 12.59 9.08
C ASP A 45 5.39 11.27 8.33
N VAL A 46 6.25 11.30 7.32
CA VAL A 46 6.53 10.13 6.47
C VAL A 46 7.89 9.55 6.81
N TYR A 47 7.95 8.23 7.00
CA TYR A 47 9.16 7.46 7.26
C TYR A 47 9.40 6.44 6.15
N THR A 48 10.57 6.50 5.51
CA THR A 48 10.90 5.63 4.37
C THR A 48 12.40 5.39 4.26
N MET A 49 12.81 4.28 3.61
CA MET A 49 14.22 4.03 3.31
C MET A 49 14.72 4.81 2.09
N LYS A 50 13.83 5.05 1.12
CA LYS A 50 14.18 5.70 -0.15
C LYS A 50 12.99 6.50 -0.67
N TRP A 51 13.29 7.68 -1.19
CA TRP A 51 12.30 8.53 -1.86
C TRP A 51 12.83 8.99 -3.20
N ASP A 52 12.21 8.55 -4.27
CA ASP A 52 12.50 8.97 -5.63
C ASP A 52 11.42 9.94 -6.13
N GLY A 53 11.83 11.07 -6.68
CA GLY A 53 10.93 12.08 -7.23
C GLY A 53 10.74 13.31 -6.33
N PRO A 54 9.89 14.26 -6.74
CA PRO A 54 9.65 15.49 -6.01
C PRO A 54 9.00 15.20 -4.65
N ARG A 55 9.36 16.02 -3.65
CA ARG A 55 8.74 15.99 -2.31
C ARG A 55 7.62 17.00 -2.25
N ASP A 56 6.51 16.60 -1.66
CA ASP A 56 5.45 17.54 -1.30
C ASP A 56 5.86 18.32 -0.05
N PRO A 57 5.86 19.68 -0.07
CA PRO A 57 6.19 20.49 1.09
C PRO A 57 5.30 20.24 2.32
N LEU A 58 4.08 19.74 2.11
CA LEU A 58 3.12 19.42 3.16
C LEU A 58 3.35 18.03 3.80
N LEU A 59 4.28 17.25 3.26
CA LEU A 59 4.62 15.91 3.74
C LEU A 59 6.10 15.87 4.19
N PRO A 60 6.39 16.15 5.45
CA PRO A 60 7.73 15.94 6.01
C PRO A 60 8.18 14.49 5.83
N VAL A 61 9.30 14.28 5.12
CA VAL A 61 9.85 12.97 4.81
C VAL A 61 11.18 12.76 5.52
N THR A 62 11.21 11.78 6.42
CA THR A 62 12.41 11.30 7.10
C THR A 62 12.95 10.06 6.41
N LEU A 63 14.19 10.12 5.92
CA LEU A 63 14.88 8.98 5.34
C LEU A 63 15.63 8.21 6.42
N ILE A 64 15.25 6.97 6.64
CA ILE A 64 15.93 6.05 7.55
C ILE A 64 16.82 5.14 6.72
N GLN A 65 18.15 5.22 6.92
CA GLN A 65 19.11 4.42 6.18
C GLN A 65 19.29 3.04 6.85
N PRO A 66 18.75 1.96 6.29
CA PRO A 66 18.82 0.66 6.91
C PRO A 66 20.21 0.03 6.71
N ASN A 67 20.69 -0.67 7.73
CA ASN A 67 21.86 -1.53 7.65
C ASN A 67 21.51 -2.89 7.04
N GLY A 68 22.51 -3.54 6.41
CA GLY A 68 22.36 -4.88 5.86
C GLY A 68 22.44 -4.94 4.35
N TRP A 69 22.82 -6.14 3.86
CA TRP A 69 23.05 -6.42 2.43
C TRP A 69 21.82 -7.03 1.75
N GLN A 70 21.05 -7.81 2.51
CA GLN A 70 19.86 -8.49 1.97
C GLN A 70 18.59 -7.68 2.23
N ASN A 71 17.62 -7.79 1.35
CA ASN A 71 16.37 -7.02 1.45
C ASN A 71 15.62 -7.25 2.78
N HIS A 72 15.63 -8.47 3.32
CA HIS A 72 14.94 -8.75 4.58
C HIS A 72 15.68 -8.15 5.79
N THR A 73 17.02 -8.25 5.85
CA THR A 73 17.80 -7.62 6.92
C THR A 73 17.70 -6.09 6.89
N ARG A 74 17.65 -5.49 5.71
CA ARG A 74 17.41 -4.04 5.56
C ARG A 74 16.03 -3.62 6.08
N ARG A 75 15.00 -4.44 5.81
CA ARG A 75 13.64 -4.16 6.33
C ARG A 75 13.59 -4.28 7.85
N ASP A 76 14.23 -5.29 8.44
CA ASP A 76 14.33 -5.42 9.89
C ASP A 76 15.08 -4.25 10.52
N SER A 77 16.19 -3.84 9.90
CA SER A 77 16.96 -2.68 10.34
C SER A 77 16.14 -1.39 10.25
N PHE A 78 15.35 -1.20 9.17
CA PHE A 78 14.45 -0.07 9.05
C PHE A 78 13.44 -0.03 10.19
N VAL A 79 12.77 -1.15 10.45
CA VAL A 79 11.77 -1.26 11.53
C VAL A 79 12.39 -0.96 12.89
N SER A 80 13.58 -1.51 13.18
CA SER A 80 14.28 -1.23 14.44
C SER A 80 14.66 0.23 14.60
N GLN A 81 15.16 0.88 13.54
CA GLN A 81 15.53 2.29 13.53
C GLN A 81 14.32 3.24 13.54
N LEU A 82 13.16 2.77 13.07
CA LEU A 82 11.91 3.55 13.08
C LEU A 82 11.36 3.73 14.51
N GLN A 83 11.52 2.73 15.40
CA GLN A 83 10.95 2.75 16.74
C GLN A 83 11.31 3.99 17.56
N PRO A 84 12.57 4.46 17.63
CA PRO A 84 12.92 5.69 18.33
C PRO A 84 12.18 6.93 17.80
N TYR A 85 11.99 7.05 16.49
CA TYR A 85 11.26 8.16 15.90
C TYR A 85 9.79 8.16 16.32
N LEU A 86 9.16 6.98 16.28
CA LEU A 86 7.77 6.83 16.73
C LEU A 86 7.61 7.10 18.22
N ALA A 87 8.60 6.71 19.05
CA ALA A 87 8.56 6.95 20.49
C ALA A 87 8.81 8.41 20.90
N GLN A 88 9.52 9.18 20.08
CA GLN A 88 9.83 10.61 20.37
C GLN A 88 8.66 11.54 20.07
N GLN A 89 7.67 11.11 19.34
CA GLN A 89 6.54 11.94 18.90
C GLN A 89 5.22 11.28 19.29
N PRO A 90 4.24 12.03 19.82
CA PRO A 90 2.93 11.50 20.12
C PRO A 90 2.10 11.38 18.83
N TYR A 91 2.23 10.25 18.12
CA TYR A 91 1.36 9.92 17.01
C TYR A 91 0.05 9.30 17.51
N ASP A 92 -1.06 9.76 16.93
CA ASP A 92 -2.37 9.15 17.19
C ASP A 92 -2.50 7.77 16.51
N LEU A 93 -1.91 7.64 15.29
CA LEU A 93 -1.90 6.36 14.54
C LEU A 93 -0.61 6.22 13.72
N VAL A 94 -0.11 4.98 13.67
CA VAL A 94 0.97 4.53 12.79
C VAL A 94 0.36 3.76 11.62
N VAL A 95 0.45 4.31 10.42
CA VAL A 95 -0.13 3.75 9.20
C VAL A 95 0.97 3.14 8.32
N GLY A 96 0.90 1.85 8.06
CA GLY A 96 1.87 1.14 7.23
C GLY A 96 1.35 0.85 5.83
N PHE A 97 2.21 1.05 4.84
CA PHE A 97 1.98 0.67 3.44
C PHE A 97 2.76 -0.59 3.03
N ASN A 98 3.54 -1.13 3.94
CA ASN A 98 4.19 -2.43 3.85
C ASN A 98 3.99 -3.20 5.16
N LYS A 99 3.98 -4.53 5.06
CA LYS A 99 3.81 -5.40 6.24
C LYS A 99 5.02 -5.27 7.17
N MET A 100 4.79 -4.79 8.39
CA MET A 100 5.79 -4.64 9.44
C MET A 100 5.10 -4.63 10.81
N PRO A 101 5.81 -4.93 11.92
CA PRO A 101 5.25 -4.83 13.26
C PRO A 101 5.03 -3.38 13.68
N GLY A 102 4.13 -3.17 14.67
CA GLY A 102 3.90 -1.86 15.30
C GLY A 102 2.99 -0.92 14.54
N LEU A 103 2.13 -1.45 13.67
CA LEU A 103 1.15 -0.67 12.92
C LEU A 103 -0.22 -0.66 13.62
N ASP A 104 -0.85 0.51 13.69
CA ASP A 104 -2.26 0.66 14.06
C ASP A 104 -3.17 0.41 12.85
N VAL A 105 -2.75 0.87 11.68
CA VAL A 105 -3.46 0.70 10.40
C VAL A 105 -2.53 0.18 9.33
N TYR A 106 -2.97 -0.81 8.56
CA TYR A 106 -2.23 -1.35 7.42
C TYR A 106 -3.03 -1.24 6.13
N TYR A 107 -2.45 -0.58 5.10
CA TYR A 107 -2.99 -0.56 3.74
C TYR A 107 -2.54 -1.80 2.97
N ALA A 108 -3.47 -2.76 2.80
CA ALA A 108 -3.19 -4.09 2.27
C ALA A 108 -3.26 -4.12 0.73
N ALA A 109 -2.24 -3.54 0.07
CA ALA A 109 -2.11 -3.60 -1.38
C ALA A 109 -1.58 -4.96 -1.89
N ASP A 110 -0.90 -5.73 -1.03
CA ASP A 110 -0.29 -7.02 -1.38
C ASP A 110 -1.17 -8.19 -0.96
N THR A 111 -1.18 -9.25 -1.76
CA THR A 111 -1.85 -10.51 -1.45
C THR A 111 -1.22 -11.22 -0.25
N CYS A 112 -1.90 -12.22 0.30
CA CYS A 112 -1.36 -13.08 1.35
C CYS A 112 -0.13 -13.84 0.84
N PHE A 113 1.04 -13.53 1.40
CA PHE A 113 2.30 -14.18 1.02
C PHE A 113 2.28 -15.67 1.37
N GLN A 114 1.75 -16.03 2.55
CA GLN A 114 1.70 -17.43 2.97
C GLN A 114 0.83 -18.28 2.04
N ALA A 115 -0.32 -17.78 1.60
CA ALA A 115 -1.18 -18.43 0.61
C ALA A 115 -0.43 -18.62 -0.72
N LYS A 116 0.14 -17.54 -1.26
CA LYS A 116 0.91 -17.55 -2.50
C LYS A 116 2.10 -18.49 -2.44
N ALA A 117 2.87 -18.45 -1.37
CA ALA A 117 4.05 -19.28 -1.21
C ALA A 117 3.70 -20.77 -1.13
N ARG A 118 2.59 -21.14 -0.47
CA ARG A 118 2.12 -22.52 -0.41
C ARG A 118 1.58 -23.04 -1.74
N ALA A 119 0.97 -22.17 -2.55
CA ALA A 119 0.47 -22.54 -3.87
C ALA A 119 1.61 -22.71 -4.91
N GLN A 120 2.70 -21.94 -4.77
CA GLN A 120 3.76 -21.89 -5.78
C GLN A 120 5.01 -22.71 -5.45
N HIS A 121 5.23 -23.07 -4.17
CA HIS A 121 6.46 -23.75 -3.72
C HIS A 121 6.19 -24.97 -2.87
N GLY A 122 7.09 -25.95 -2.96
CA GLY A 122 7.07 -27.15 -2.12
C GLY A 122 7.36 -26.87 -0.64
N ALA A 123 7.20 -27.89 0.21
CA ALA A 123 7.32 -27.77 1.67
C ALA A 123 8.71 -27.26 2.13
N TRP A 124 9.78 -27.58 1.40
CA TRP A 124 11.15 -27.16 1.68
C TRP A 124 11.32 -25.63 1.70
N TYR A 125 10.52 -24.89 0.89
CA TYR A 125 10.58 -23.43 0.82
C TYR A 125 10.33 -22.75 2.18
N ARG A 126 9.56 -23.42 3.05
CA ARG A 126 9.25 -22.92 4.41
C ARG A 126 10.46 -22.88 5.34
N LEU A 127 11.52 -23.58 5.01
CA LEU A 127 12.77 -23.60 5.79
C LEU A 127 13.66 -22.39 5.51
N LEU A 128 13.42 -21.69 4.40
CA LEU A 128 14.24 -20.55 3.99
C LEU A 128 14.06 -19.35 4.93
N PRO A 129 15.16 -18.66 5.30
CA PRO A 129 15.12 -17.47 6.14
C PRO A 129 14.18 -16.39 5.59
N ARG A 130 14.19 -16.18 4.25
CA ARG A 130 13.30 -15.25 3.57
C ARG A 130 11.82 -15.58 3.79
N TYR A 131 11.43 -16.85 3.72
CA TYR A 131 10.05 -17.26 3.97
C TYR A 131 9.65 -16.95 5.41
N ARG A 132 10.48 -17.35 6.38
CA ARG A 132 10.23 -17.12 7.81
C ARG A 132 10.07 -15.65 8.13
N HIS A 133 10.94 -14.80 7.56
CA HIS A 133 10.86 -13.34 7.72
C HIS A 133 9.55 -12.77 7.17
N LEU A 134 9.16 -13.11 5.93
CA LEU A 134 7.95 -12.57 5.30
C LEU A 134 6.68 -13.04 6.02
N VAL A 135 6.64 -14.29 6.47
CA VAL A 135 5.53 -14.81 7.30
C VAL A 135 5.49 -14.11 8.66
N ALA A 136 6.63 -13.83 9.28
CA ALA A 136 6.69 -13.08 10.54
C ALA A 136 6.13 -11.66 10.39
N CYS A 137 6.46 -10.96 9.29
CA CYS A 137 5.89 -9.64 8.96
C CYS A 137 4.36 -9.71 8.74
N GLU A 138 3.87 -10.74 8.04
CA GLU A 138 2.42 -10.96 7.90
C GLU A 138 1.77 -11.23 9.26
N LYS A 139 2.36 -12.12 10.05
CA LYS A 139 1.84 -12.46 11.38
C LYS A 139 1.78 -11.26 12.31
N ALA A 140 2.76 -10.37 12.24
CA ALA A 140 2.80 -9.12 13.03
C ALA A 140 1.64 -8.16 12.74
N VAL A 141 1.02 -8.27 11.56
CA VAL A 141 -0.14 -7.47 11.15
C VAL A 141 -1.45 -8.24 11.32
N PHE A 142 -1.47 -9.51 10.85
CA PHE A 142 -2.72 -10.25 10.63
C PHE A 142 -3.08 -11.23 11.73
N ALA A 143 -2.17 -11.61 12.64
CA ALA A 143 -2.51 -12.59 13.68
C ALA A 143 -3.72 -12.15 14.51
N ALA A 144 -4.51 -13.13 14.98
CA ALA A 144 -5.73 -12.88 15.75
C ALA A 144 -5.51 -12.01 17.00
N SER A 145 -4.30 -12.09 17.60
CA SER A 145 -3.92 -11.29 18.77
C SER A 145 -3.56 -9.84 18.47
N MET A 146 -3.38 -9.47 17.20
CA MET A 146 -3.04 -8.10 16.80
C MET A 146 -4.28 -7.21 16.75
N LYS A 147 -4.05 -5.90 16.96
CA LYS A 147 -5.11 -4.88 16.93
C LYS A 147 -5.09 -4.04 15.64
N THR A 148 -4.14 -4.28 14.74
CA THR A 148 -3.98 -3.52 13.49
C THR A 148 -5.26 -3.56 12.66
N GLU A 149 -5.83 -2.42 12.32
CA GLU A 149 -6.94 -2.29 11.37
C GLU A 149 -6.43 -2.42 9.94
N ILE A 150 -7.17 -3.12 9.08
CA ILE A 150 -6.69 -3.54 7.76
C ILE A 150 -7.56 -2.92 6.66
N LEU A 151 -6.97 -2.05 5.86
CA LEU A 151 -7.62 -1.43 4.71
C LEU A 151 -7.37 -2.30 3.47
N LEU A 152 -8.36 -3.12 3.08
CA LEU A 152 -8.26 -4.00 1.92
C LEU A 152 -8.59 -3.27 0.62
N ILE A 153 -7.79 -3.47 -0.43
CA ILE A 153 -8.11 -3.01 -1.79
C ILE A 153 -9.14 -3.90 -2.48
N SER A 154 -9.30 -5.15 -2.06
CA SER A 154 -10.26 -6.12 -2.60
C SER A 154 -10.71 -7.11 -1.53
N LYS A 155 -12.00 -7.41 -1.50
CA LYS A 155 -12.59 -8.42 -0.59
C LYS A 155 -12.02 -9.84 -0.81
N ASN A 156 -11.56 -10.14 -2.01
CA ASN A 156 -11.06 -11.48 -2.34
C ASN A 156 -9.83 -11.88 -1.52
N GLN A 157 -9.07 -10.91 -1.00
CA GLN A 157 -7.88 -11.18 -0.18
C GLN A 157 -8.22 -11.55 1.27
N GLN A 158 -9.40 -11.17 1.76
CA GLN A 158 -9.81 -11.36 3.15
C GLN A 158 -9.80 -12.83 3.56
N HIS A 159 -10.29 -13.71 2.69
CA HIS A 159 -10.38 -15.15 2.96
C HIS A 159 -9.02 -15.75 3.34
N ASP A 160 -7.96 -15.43 2.60
CA ASP A 160 -6.64 -15.99 2.85
C ASP A 160 -6.07 -15.55 4.21
N PHE A 161 -6.22 -14.27 4.57
CA PHE A 161 -5.76 -13.79 5.86
C PHE A 161 -6.55 -14.38 7.03
N MET A 162 -7.87 -14.55 6.89
CA MET A 162 -8.69 -15.24 7.89
C MET A 162 -8.29 -16.71 8.02
N HIS A 163 -8.00 -17.39 6.91
CA HIS A 163 -7.62 -18.80 6.92
C HIS A 163 -6.25 -19.03 7.57
N TYR A 164 -5.22 -18.25 7.17
CA TYR A 164 -3.85 -18.50 7.59
C TYR A 164 -3.47 -17.87 8.93
N TYR A 165 -4.11 -16.77 9.31
CA TYR A 165 -3.75 -15.99 10.51
C TYR A 165 -4.88 -15.86 11.52
N GLN A 166 -6.04 -16.43 11.24
CA GLN A 166 -7.24 -16.34 12.08
C GLN A 166 -7.64 -14.86 12.35
N THR A 167 -7.40 -14.01 11.37
CA THR A 167 -7.67 -12.57 11.50
C THR A 167 -9.16 -12.33 11.67
N PRO A 168 -9.60 -11.65 12.73
CA PRO A 168 -11.02 -11.34 12.94
C PRO A 168 -11.61 -10.49 11.80
N ALA A 169 -12.79 -10.87 11.32
CA ALA A 169 -13.43 -10.22 10.17
C ALA A 169 -13.69 -8.71 10.37
N GLN A 170 -13.96 -8.29 11.61
CA GLN A 170 -14.22 -6.89 11.95
C GLN A 170 -13.01 -5.95 11.77
N ARG A 171 -11.80 -6.48 11.69
CA ARG A 171 -10.57 -5.70 11.44
C ARG A 171 -10.37 -5.34 9.98
N PHE A 172 -11.18 -5.88 9.07
CA PHE A 172 -11.07 -5.61 7.64
C PHE A 172 -12.04 -4.54 7.20
N HIS A 173 -11.51 -3.50 6.57
CA HIS A 173 -12.25 -2.40 5.97
C HIS A 173 -11.94 -2.34 4.48
N LEU A 174 -12.97 -2.30 3.63
CA LEU A 174 -12.78 -2.20 2.19
C LEU A 174 -12.46 -0.76 1.79
N LEU A 175 -11.28 -0.55 1.24
CA LEU A 175 -10.84 0.72 0.66
C LEU A 175 -10.28 0.45 -0.74
N PRO A 176 -11.13 0.32 -1.77
CA PRO A 176 -10.67 0.09 -3.13
C PRO A 176 -9.89 1.29 -3.66
N PRO A 177 -8.85 1.05 -4.49
CA PRO A 177 -8.08 2.13 -5.09
C PRO A 177 -8.98 3.00 -5.95
N GLY A 178 -8.84 4.31 -5.81
CA GLY A 178 -9.59 5.27 -6.61
C GLY A 178 -9.04 5.38 -8.05
N ILE A 179 -9.87 5.86 -8.96
CA ILE A 179 -9.47 6.23 -10.32
C ILE A 179 -9.29 7.75 -10.38
N SER A 180 -8.15 8.21 -10.88
CA SER A 180 -7.91 9.65 -11.06
C SER A 180 -8.81 10.19 -12.17
N LYS A 181 -9.27 11.44 -12.01
CA LYS A 181 -10.16 12.09 -12.99
C LYS A 181 -9.51 12.23 -14.37
N ASP A 182 -8.20 12.38 -14.44
CA ASP A 182 -7.40 12.42 -15.66
C ASP A 182 -7.38 11.08 -16.45
N ARG A 183 -7.90 10.00 -15.86
CA ARG A 183 -8.04 8.68 -16.49
C ARG A 183 -9.47 8.34 -16.91
N ILE A 184 -10.39 9.26 -16.72
CA ILE A 184 -11.73 9.16 -17.28
C ILE A 184 -11.64 9.49 -18.77
N ALA A 185 -12.37 8.75 -19.60
CA ALA A 185 -12.40 9.02 -21.03
C ALA A 185 -12.78 10.48 -21.31
N PRO A 186 -11.99 11.23 -22.09
CA PRO A 186 -12.32 12.61 -22.45
C PRO A 186 -13.56 12.67 -23.35
N VAL A 187 -14.15 13.85 -23.50
CA VAL A 187 -15.37 14.05 -24.30
C VAL A 187 -15.17 13.64 -25.76
N ASP A 188 -13.96 13.78 -26.28
CA ASP A 188 -13.54 13.43 -27.64
C ASP A 188 -12.93 12.01 -27.76
N ALA A 189 -13.17 11.14 -26.78
CA ALA A 189 -12.61 9.79 -26.75
C ALA A 189 -12.88 8.99 -28.03
N ASP A 190 -14.08 9.13 -28.62
CA ASP A 190 -14.44 8.43 -29.86
C ASP A 190 -13.62 8.93 -31.06
N ILE A 191 -13.38 10.23 -31.15
CA ILE A 191 -12.53 10.83 -32.18
C ILE A 191 -11.08 10.32 -32.01
N MET A 192 -10.57 10.35 -30.80
CA MET A 192 -9.23 9.83 -30.50
C MET A 192 -9.11 8.35 -30.81
N ARG A 193 -10.15 7.56 -30.53
CA ARG A 193 -10.22 6.13 -30.86
C ARG A 193 -10.09 5.89 -32.35
N VAL A 194 -10.86 6.64 -33.17
CA VAL A 194 -10.81 6.51 -34.64
C VAL A 194 -9.42 6.87 -35.16
N ALA A 195 -8.86 8.00 -34.73
CA ALA A 195 -7.54 8.46 -35.14
C ALA A 195 -6.43 7.44 -34.76
N LEU A 196 -6.51 6.87 -33.54
CA LEU A 196 -5.54 5.86 -33.07
C LEU A 196 -5.62 4.57 -33.91
N ARG A 197 -6.83 4.09 -34.21
CA ARG A 197 -7.05 2.90 -35.05
C ARG A 197 -6.52 3.12 -36.45
N GLN A 198 -6.77 4.29 -37.06
CA GLN A 198 -6.20 4.64 -38.36
C GLN A 198 -4.67 4.67 -38.33
N LYS A 199 -4.07 5.30 -37.31
CA LYS A 199 -2.60 5.35 -37.15
C LYS A 199 -1.95 3.97 -37.10
N PHE A 200 -2.61 2.99 -36.50
CA PHE A 200 -2.10 1.62 -36.36
C PHE A 200 -2.69 0.64 -37.38
N GLN A 201 -3.43 1.14 -38.40
CA GLN A 201 -4.05 0.33 -39.45
C GLN A 201 -4.95 -0.78 -38.92
N ILE A 202 -5.71 -0.48 -37.87
CA ILE A 202 -6.64 -1.42 -37.23
C ILE A 202 -8.03 -1.20 -37.82
N GLU A 203 -8.58 -2.22 -38.46
CA GLU A 203 -9.92 -2.17 -39.06
C GLU A 203 -11.03 -1.99 -38.05
N LYS A 204 -12.18 -1.44 -38.47
CA LYS A 204 -13.31 -1.11 -37.58
C LYS A 204 -13.86 -2.35 -36.84
N ASN A 205 -13.82 -3.50 -37.46
CA ASN A 205 -14.33 -4.78 -36.98
C ASN A 205 -13.26 -5.67 -36.29
N GLU A 206 -12.02 -5.21 -36.23
CA GLU A 206 -10.95 -5.93 -35.52
C GLU A 206 -11.00 -5.73 -34.02
N PHE A 207 -10.67 -6.77 -33.26
CA PHE A 207 -10.46 -6.66 -31.81
C PHE A 207 -9.03 -6.25 -31.51
N LEU A 208 -8.88 -5.18 -30.73
CA LEU A 208 -7.59 -4.75 -30.18
C LEU A 208 -7.48 -5.19 -28.72
N LEU A 209 -6.53 -6.09 -28.43
CA LEU A 209 -6.14 -6.44 -27.07
C LEU A 209 -4.94 -5.59 -26.68
N LEU A 210 -5.13 -4.73 -25.69
CA LEU A 210 -4.07 -3.85 -25.18
C LEU A 210 -3.66 -4.31 -23.78
N LEU A 211 -2.39 -4.68 -23.61
CA LEU A 211 -1.78 -4.98 -22.33
C LEU A 211 -0.86 -3.84 -21.93
N ILE A 212 -1.17 -3.19 -20.81
CA ILE A 212 -0.34 -2.13 -20.23
C ILE A 212 0.13 -2.59 -18.86
N GLY A 213 1.45 -2.68 -18.67
CA GLY A 213 2.05 -3.10 -17.41
C GLY A 213 3.47 -2.60 -17.25
N SER A 214 3.95 -2.61 -16.01
CA SER A 214 5.36 -2.39 -15.69
C SER A 214 6.00 -3.73 -15.30
N GLY A 215 7.15 -4.07 -15.89
CA GLY A 215 7.92 -5.26 -15.52
C GLY A 215 7.65 -6.50 -16.39
N PHE A 216 7.60 -6.30 -17.70
CA PHE A 216 7.75 -7.38 -18.67
C PHE A 216 9.21 -7.72 -18.85
#